data_3481bee74d888483dbdba49b925c88fa
#
_entry.id   3481bee74d888483dbdba49b925c88fa
#
_cell.length_a   1.000
_cell.length_b   1.000
_cell.length_c   1.000
_cell.angle_alpha   90.00
_cell.angle_beta   90.00
_cell.angle_gamma   90.00
#
_symmetry.space_group_name_H-M   'P 1'
#
loop_
_entity.id
_entity.type
_entity.pdbx_description
1 polymer ?
#
loop_
_entity_poly.entity_id
_entity_poly.type
_entity_poly.pdbx_seq_one_letter_code
_entity_poly.pdbx_strand_id
1 'polypeptide(L)'
;MPVKFSEDIVPLTDLKVNPGKVVKHVAQSHRPILLTSRGRGVAVVQSIVDFEQVQEEREFMRAVVAGLNDLESGTELSLTEAKALLGA
;
A
#
# COMPACT_ATOMS: atom_id res chain seq x y z
N MET A 1 -4.96 2.65 5.04
CA MET A 1 -5.95 1.58 5.01
C MET A 1 -6.37 1.22 6.42
N PRO A 2 -7.66 1.03 6.66
CA PRO A 2 -8.12 0.66 7.99
C PRO A 2 -7.69 -0.76 8.34
N VAL A 3 -7.07 -0.93 9.49
CA VAL A 3 -6.72 -2.23 10.05
C VAL A 3 -7.69 -2.51 11.20
N LYS A 4 -8.28 -3.70 11.23
CA LYS A 4 -9.12 -4.14 12.34
C LYS A 4 -8.25 -4.91 13.34
N PHE A 5 -7.96 -4.31 14.46
CA PHE A 5 -7.08 -4.91 15.46
C PHE A 5 -7.58 -6.25 16.00
N SER A 6 -8.88 -6.50 15.93
CA SER A 6 -9.45 -7.78 16.35
C SER A 6 -9.26 -8.92 15.35
N GLU A 7 -9.02 -8.60 14.08
CA GLU A 7 -8.99 -9.59 12.99
C GLU A 7 -7.69 -9.57 12.18
N ASP A 8 -7.01 -8.44 12.14
CA ASP A 8 -5.90 -8.20 11.22
C ASP A 8 -4.53 -8.26 11.90
N ILE A 9 -4.47 -8.65 13.16
CA ILE A 9 -3.20 -8.88 13.87
C ILE A 9 -3.08 -10.38 14.13
N VAL A 10 -2.06 -11.00 13.56
CA VAL A 10 -1.88 -12.45 13.55
C VAL A 10 -0.46 -12.79 13.97
N PRO A 11 -0.28 -13.71 14.93
CA PRO A 11 1.05 -14.20 15.27
C PRO A 11 1.72 -14.87 14.06
N LEU A 12 3.03 -14.70 13.94
CA LEU A 12 3.81 -15.32 12.87
C LEU A 12 3.66 -16.84 12.85
N THR A 13 3.48 -17.46 14.01
CA THR A 13 3.24 -18.90 14.13
C THR A 13 1.99 -19.37 13.40
N ASP A 14 0.93 -18.55 13.37
CA ASP A 14 -0.29 -18.87 12.63
C ASP A 14 -0.05 -18.91 11.12
N LEU A 15 0.77 -18.01 10.60
CA LEU A 15 1.18 -18.03 9.20
C LEU A 15 1.95 -19.30 8.87
N LYS A 16 2.85 -19.74 9.75
CA LYS A 16 3.63 -20.97 9.55
C LYS A 16 2.76 -22.21 9.53
N VAL A 17 1.72 -22.25 10.35
CA VAL A 17 0.80 -23.39 10.44
C VAL A 17 -0.14 -23.43 9.25
N ASN A 18 -0.72 -22.28 8.86
CA ASN A 18 -1.69 -22.25 7.76
C ASN A 18 -1.54 -20.96 6.94
N PRO A 19 -0.54 -20.90 6.05
CA PRO A 19 -0.32 -19.71 5.23
C PRO A 19 -1.49 -19.41 4.29
N GLY A 20 -2.18 -20.43 3.79
CA GLY A 20 -3.32 -20.25 2.89
C GLY A 20 -4.48 -19.50 3.53
N LYS A 21 -4.73 -19.70 4.81
CA LYS A 21 -5.77 -18.98 5.55
C LYS A 21 -5.46 -17.49 5.63
N VAL A 22 -4.22 -17.14 5.89
CA VAL A 22 -3.78 -15.73 5.98
C VAL A 22 -3.87 -15.05 4.62
N VAL A 23 -3.41 -15.70 3.57
CA VAL A 23 -3.48 -15.19 2.20
C VAL A 23 -4.94 -14.98 1.78
N LYS A 24 -5.81 -15.94 2.06
CA LYS A 24 -7.24 -15.84 1.77
C LYS A 24 -7.88 -14.66 2.50
N HIS A 25 -7.53 -14.45 3.76
CA HIS A 25 -8.07 -13.34 4.54
C HIS A 25 -7.70 -11.99 3.93
N VAL A 26 -6.45 -11.76 3.56
CA VAL A 26 -6.04 -10.48 2.94
C VAL A 26 -6.67 -10.28 1.57
N ALA A 27 -6.85 -11.35 0.80
CA ALA A 27 -7.47 -11.29 -0.51
C ALA A 27 -8.97 -10.94 -0.42
N GLN A 28 -9.68 -11.48 0.57
CA GLN A 28 -11.11 -11.25 0.74
C GLN A 28 -11.43 -9.94 1.46
N SER A 29 -10.67 -9.60 2.48
CA SER A 29 -10.93 -8.42 3.31
C SER A 29 -10.42 -7.13 2.69
N HIS A 30 -9.46 -7.19 1.78
CA HIS A 30 -8.72 -6.04 1.24
C HIS A 30 -8.04 -5.20 2.33
N ARG A 31 -7.74 -5.83 3.46
CA ARG A 31 -7.02 -5.20 4.58
C ARG A 31 -5.70 -5.92 4.82
N PRO A 32 -4.63 -5.19 5.10
CA PRO A 32 -3.36 -5.82 5.44
C PRO A 32 -3.44 -6.54 6.79
N ILE A 33 -2.69 -7.61 6.94
CA ILE A 33 -2.49 -8.29 8.22
C ILE A 33 -1.12 -7.90 8.77
N LEU A 34 -1.09 -7.50 10.03
CA LEU A 34 0.15 -7.32 10.77
C LEU A 34 0.56 -8.65 11.39
N LEU A 35 1.73 -9.14 10.99
CA LEU A 35 2.34 -10.32 11.61
C LEU A 35 3.16 -9.91 12.81
N THR A 36 2.95 -10.59 13.92
CA THR A 36 3.66 -10.31 15.17
C THR A 36 4.54 -11.49 15.59
N SER A 37 5.62 -11.16 16.26
CA SER A 37 6.48 -12.15 16.93
C SER A 37 6.93 -11.56 18.25
N ARG A 38 6.73 -12.30 19.33
CA ARG A 38 7.10 -11.87 20.69
C ARG A 38 6.53 -10.50 21.06
N GLY A 39 5.27 -10.26 20.68
CA GLY A 39 4.55 -9.02 20.97
C GLY A 39 4.94 -7.82 20.10
N ARG A 40 5.73 -8.03 19.05
CA ARG A 40 6.15 -6.96 18.13
C ARG A 40 5.68 -7.24 16.72
N GLY A 41 5.30 -6.18 16.00
CA GLY A 41 5.04 -6.27 14.56
C GLY A 41 6.35 -6.49 13.81
N VAL A 42 6.41 -7.54 13.00
CA VAL A 42 7.62 -7.90 12.24
C VAL A 42 7.43 -7.84 10.74
N ALA A 43 6.21 -7.95 10.25
CA ALA A 43 5.91 -7.93 8.82
C ALA A 43 4.44 -7.59 8.57
N VAL A 44 4.15 -7.24 7.34
CA VAL A 44 2.79 -7.01 6.86
C VAL A 44 2.53 -7.93 5.68
N VAL A 45 1.37 -8.58 5.68
CA VAL A 45 0.88 -9.36 4.55
C VAL A 45 -0.26 -8.58 3.90
N GLN A 46 -0.17 -8.41 2.59
CA GLN A 46 -1.16 -7.66 1.81
C GLN A 46 -1.39 -8.38 0.49
N SER A 47 -2.62 -8.31 -0.05
CA SER A 47 -2.86 -8.85 -1.37
C SER A 47 -2.08 -8.06 -2.42
N ILE A 48 -1.68 -8.75 -3.50
CA ILE A 48 -0.91 -8.10 -4.57
C ILE A 48 -1.71 -6.99 -5.25
N VAL A 49 -3.02 -7.17 -5.38
CA VAL A 49 -3.91 -6.16 -5.98
C VAL A 49 -3.96 -4.90 -5.12
N ASP A 50 -4.12 -5.06 -3.81
CA ASP A 50 -4.16 -3.93 -2.88
C ASP A 50 -2.82 -3.22 -2.79
N PHE A 51 -1.72 -3.96 -2.80
CA PHE A 51 -0.37 -3.40 -2.82
C PHE A 51 -0.15 -2.54 -4.07
N GLU A 52 -0.49 -3.06 -5.23
CA GLU A 52 -0.35 -2.33 -6.50
C GLU A 52 -1.22 -1.07 -6.54
N GLN A 53 -2.45 -1.16 -6.02
CA GLN A 53 -3.36 -0.01 -5.96
C GLN A 53 -2.81 1.10 -5.09
N VAL A 54 -2.28 0.79 -3.91
CA VAL A 54 -1.65 1.78 -3.03
C VAL A 54 -0.43 2.40 -3.69
N GLN A 55 0.36 1.60 -4.41
CA GLN A 55 1.53 2.07 -5.14
C GLN A 55 1.14 3.10 -6.22
N GLU A 56 0.11 2.79 -7.00
CA GLU A 56 -0.43 3.70 -8.02
C GLU A 56 -0.94 5.00 -7.42
N GLU A 57 -1.66 4.94 -6.31
CA GLU A 57 -2.16 6.12 -5.59
C GLU A 57 -1.01 7.02 -5.11
N ARG A 58 0.06 6.43 -4.58
CA ARG A 58 1.25 7.18 -4.14
C ARG A 58 1.93 7.88 -5.30
N GLU A 59 2.11 7.20 -6.41
CA GLU A 59 2.72 7.77 -7.61
C GLU A 59 1.87 8.91 -8.17
N PHE A 60 0.57 8.73 -8.21
CA PHE A 60 -0.37 9.78 -8.63
C PHE A 60 -0.27 11.00 -7.72
N MET A 61 -0.28 10.83 -6.41
CA MET A 61 -0.18 11.95 -5.45
C MET A 61 1.15 12.68 -5.55
N ARG A 62 2.25 11.97 -5.79
CA ARG A 62 3.55 12.61 -6.03
C ARG A 62 3.52 13.49 -7.26
N ALA A 63 2.91 13.02 -8.34
CA ALA A 63 2.78 13.79 -9.57
C ALA A 63 1.93 15.05 -9.35
N VAL A 64 0.83 14.95 -8.62
CA VAL A 64 -0.03 16.10 -8.27
C VAL A 64 0.74 17.13 -7.46
N VAL A 65 1.45 16.71 -6.42
CA VAL A 65 2.25 17.61 -5.58
C VAL A 65 3.36 18.29 -6.39
N ALA A 66 4.07 17.55 -7.24
CA ALA A 66 5.09 18.10 -8.12
C ALA A 66 4.51 19.16 -9.07
N GLY A 67 3.34 18.89 -9.66
CA GLY A 67 2.63 19.84 -10.53
C GLY A 67 2.24 21.13 -9.81
N LEU A 68 1.73 21.02 -8.57
CA LEU A 68 1.39 22.18 -7.74
C LEU A 68 2.64 23.01 -7.38
N ASN A 69 3.73 22.37 -7.02
CA ASN A 69 4.98 23.04 -6.73
C ASN A 69 5.52 23.81 -7.95
N ASP A 70 5.43 23.22 -9.13
CA ASP A 70 5.85 23.86 -10.37
C ASP A 70 5.00 25.09 -10.69
N LEU A 71 3.69 25.02 -10.46
CA LEU A 71 2.79 26.16 -10.62
C LEU A 71 3.13 27.30 -9.65
N GLU A 72 3.42 26.99 -8.39
CA GLU A 72 3.84 27.96 -7.39
C GLU A 72 5.17 28.63 -7.72
N SER A 73 6.09 27.89 -8.32
CA SER A 73 7.40 28.42 -8.76
C SER A 73 7.35 29.10 -10.13
N GLY A 74 6.19 29.15 -10.77
CA GLY A 74 6.01 29.71 -12.11
C GLY A 74 6.42 28.78 -13.24
N THR A 75 6.66 27.52 -12.94
CA THR A 75 6.99 26.50 -13.91
C THR A 75 5.74 25.69 -14.26
N GLU A 76 5.42 25.60 -15.54
CA GLU A 76 4.29 24.79 -16.00
C GLU A 76 4.76 23.45 -16.52
N LEU A 77 4.08 22.39 -16.11
CA LEU A 77 4.28 21.06 -16.69
C LEU A 77 3.47 20.92 -17.98
N SER A 78 4.11 20.44 -19.05
CA SER A 78 3.39 20.01 -20.23
C SER A 78 2.60 18.73 -19.93
N LEU A 79 1.59 18.41 -20.74
CA LEU A 79 0.86 17.17 -20.61
C LEU A 79 1.76 15.94 -20.74
N THR A 80 2.78 16.02 -21.61
CA THR A 80 3.77 14.94 -21.79
C THR A 80 4.59 14.73 -20.52
N GLU A 81 5.03 15.80 -19.88
CA GLU A 81 5.78 15.73 -18.62
C GLU A 81 4.91 15.17 -17.51
N ALA A 82 3.66 15.58 -17.41
CA ALA A 82 2.72 15.05 -16.45
C ALA A 82 2.49 13.54 -16.64
N LYS A 83 2.37 13.08 -17.89
CA LYS A 83 2.25 11.66 -18.20
C LYS A 83 3.51 10.88 -17.84
N ALA A 84 4.68 11.44 -18.05
CA ALA A 84 5.94 10.81 -17.68
C ALA A 84 6.05 10.61 -16.16
N LEU A 85 5.58 11.56 -15.36
CA LEU A 85 5.54 11.44 -13.91
C LEU A 85 4.55 10.36 -13.45
N LEU A 86 3.41 10.23 -14.13
CA LEU A 86 2.39 9.24 -13.81
C LEU A 86 2.74 7.84 -14.31
N GLY A 87 3.42 7.74 -15.43
CA GLY A 87 3.73 6.48 -16.09
C GLY A 87 5.07 5.86 -15.73
N ALA A 88 5.76 6.44 -14.80
CA ALA A 88 7.08 5.98 -14.40
C ALA A 88 7.07 4.61 -13.75
#